data_5ac4db1da6cf55d1d92e877037b196c7
#
_entry.id   5ac4db1da6cf55d1d92e877037b196c7
#
_cell.length_a   1.000
_cell.length_b   1.000
_cell.length_c   1.000
_cell.angle_alpha   90.00
_cell.angle_beta   90.00
_cell.angle_gamma   90.00
#
_symmetry.space_group_name_H-M   'P 1'
#
loop_
_entity.id
_entity.type
_entity.pdbx_description
1 polymer ?
#
loop_
_entity_poly.entity_id
_entity_poly.type
_entity_poly.pdbx_seq_one_letter_code
_entity_poly.pdbx_strand_id
1 'polypeptide(L)'
;MNTKQLRVALVHEWFVTYAGSERVVEQILKIFPQADLFSVVDFMSDEDRKFLGGRKARTSFIQHLPKARTSFRNYLPLMPLAVEQFDLSGYDLIISSSHAVAKGVITGPGQVHVSYVHSPMRYAWDLQHQYLNESKLTRGLKAWIARASLHYLRLWDHRTAHGVDSFMANSAYIARRIEKVYGRRSAVVYPPVDVERFALRQDKSDFYVTASRMVPYKRMPLIAEAFARMPDRKLVILGDGPDMGRIREIADQTSNVQVLGHRPSAVLVEMMSTARAFVFAAEEDFGITPVESQACGTPVIAFGRGGACETVNTGRGPDRTGLLFAEQSVESICEAVERFEQSEPIDPMACRRNAERFSEAAFKEHFLGAVADALADTHYATTFNDPKQWILRTETPQ
;
A
#
# COMPACT_ATOMS: atom_id res chain seq x y z
N MET A 1 -40.20 -10.46 3.45
CA MET A 1 -39.68 -9.06 3.44
C MET A 1 -38.48 -9.01 2.54
N ASN A 2 -38.57 -8.31 1.41
CA ASN A 2 -37.47 -8.15 0.48
C ASN A 2 -36.35 -7.31 1.14
N THR A 3 -35.31 -7.98 1.61
CA THR A 3 -34.08 -7.31 2.04
C THR A 3 -33.45 -6.71 0.79
N LYS A 4 -33.59 -5.40 0.60
CA LYS A 4 -32.97 -4.62 -0.47
C LYS A 4 -31.46 -4.87 -0.42
N GLN A 5 -30.90 -5.49 -1.43
CA GLN A 5 -29.45 -5.68 -1.53
C GLN A 5 -28.79 -4.30 -1.63
N LEU A 6 -27.77 -4.01 -0.81
CA LEU A 6 -27.03 -2.75 -0.87
C LEU A 6 -26.46 -2.52 -2.27
N ARG A 7 -26.71 -1.35 -2.82
CA ARG A 7 -26.06 -0.89 -4.04
C ARG A 7 -24.73 -0.26 -3.65
N VAL A 8 -23.63 -0.83 -4.10
CA VAL A 8 -22.29 -0.45 -3.68
C VAL A 8 -21.55 0.21 -4.84
N ALA A 9 -20.97 1.38 -4.59
CA ALA A 9 -20.00 2.02 -5.47
C ALA A 9 -18.60 1.89 -4.90
N LEU A 10 -17.66 1.39 -5.68
CA LEU A 10 -16.24 1.37 -5.35
C LEU A 10 -15.51 2.40 -6.22
N VAL A 11 -14.99 3.44 -5.57
CA VAL A 11 -14.25 4.53 -6.22
C VAL A 11 -12.76 4.33 -5.98
N HIS A 12 -12.00 4.16 -7.04
CA HIS A 12 -10.54 4.06 -7.00
C HIS A 12 -9.90 5.20 -7.76
N GLU A 13 -8.67 5.56 -7.43
CA GLU A 13 -7.98 6.72 -8.04
C GLU A 13 -7.82 6.56 -9.55
N TRP A 14 -7.10 5.51 -9.96
CA TRP A 14 -6.83 5.18 -11.37
C TRP A 14 -6.46 3.71 -11.54
N PHE A 15 -6.91 3.12 -12.63
CA PHE A 15 -6.54 1.77 -13.04
C PHE A 15 -5.50 1.85 -14.16
N VAL A 16 -4.23 1.61 -13.84
CA VAL A 16 -3.10 1.70 -14.78
C VAL A 16 -2.21 0.46 -14.74
N THR A 17 -1.96 -0.09 -13.56
CA THR A 17 -1.12 -1.28 -13.32
C THR A 17 -1.63 -1.99 -12.07
N TYR A 18 -1.43 -3.28 -11.98
CA TYR A 18 -1.76 -4.04 -10.79
C TYR A 18 -0.63 -3.92 -9.75
N ALA A 19 -0.92 -3.27 -8.63
CA ALA A 19 0.02 -3.02 -7.53
C ALA A 19 -0.65 -3.16 -6.15
N GLY A 20 -0.10 -2.57 -5.10
CA GLY A 20 -0.59 -2.73 -3.73
C GLY A 20 -2.00 -2.21 -3.48
N SER A 21 -2.37 -1.07 -4.07
CA SER A 21 -3.73 -0.51 -3.97
C SER A 21 -4.76 -1.35 -4.70
N GLU A 22 -4.39 -1.92 -5.84
CA GLU A 22 -5.27 -2.77 -6.64
C GLU A 22 -5.52 -4.13 -5.97
N ARG A 23 -4.57 -4.65 -5.16
CA ARG A 23 -4.81 -5.82 -4.30
C ARG A 23 -5.91 -5.56 -3.28
N VAL A 24 -5.97 -4.35 -2.71
CA VAL A 24 -7.06 -3.96 -1.81
C VAL A 24 -8.39 -3.90 -2.58
N VAL A 25 -8.41 -3.27 -3.75
CA VAL A 25 -9.59 -3.22 -4.62
C VAL A 25 -10.07 -4.63 -4.98
N GLU A 26 -9.16 -5.54 -5.32
CA GLU A 26 -9.48 -6.94 -5.60
C GLU A 26 -10.21 -7.60 -4.43
N GLN A 27 -9.68 -7.45 -3.21
CA GLN A 27 -10.33 -8.05 -2.04
C GLN A 27 -11.67 -7.39 -1.72
N ILE A 28 -11.79 -6.07 -1.87
CA ILE A 28 -13.08 -5.38 -1.74
C ILE A 28 -14.09 -5.92 -2.76
N LEU A 29 -13.68 -6.19 -4.00
CA LEU A 29 -14.55 -6.78 -5.03
C LEU A 29 -14.90 -8.24 -4.76
N LYS A 30 -14.04 -9.02 -4.09
CA LYS A 30 -14.39 -10.36 -3.60
C LYS A 30 -15.44 -10.30 -2.49
N ILE A 31 -15.42 -9.24 -1.67
CA ILE A 31 -16.39 -9.00 -0.59
C ILE A 31 -17.72 -8.46 -1.16
N PHE A 32 -17.65 -7.50 -2.09
CA PHE A 32 -18.81 -6.85 -2.72
C PHE A 32 -18.80 -7.09 -4.24
N PRO A 33 -19.12 -8.32 -4.70
CA PRO A 33 -19.04 -8.66 -6.12
C PRO A 33 -20.03 -7.88 -7.00
N GLN A 34 -21.05 -7.26 -6.42
CA GLN A 34 -22.04 -6.42 -7.10
C GLN A 34 -21.58 -4.96 -7.25
N ALA A 35 -20.44 -4.55 -6.65
CA ALA A 35 -20.02 -3.15 -6.66
C ALA A 35 -19.73 -2.64 -8.08
N ASP A 36 -20.28 -1.48 -8.40
CA ASP A 36 -19.92 -0.71 -9.60
C ASP A 36 -18.61 0.03 -9.38
N LEU A 37 -17.77 0.05 -10.41
CA LEU A 37 -16.44 0.65 -10.36
C LEU A 37 -16.43 2.06 -10.94
N PHE A 38 -15.78 2.98 -10.21
CA PHE A 38 -15.52 4.35 -10.64
C PHE A 38 -14.03 4.66 -10.51
N SER A 39 -13.49 5.44 -11.45
CA SER A 39 -12.08 5.83 -11.42
C SER A 39 -11.83 7.09 -12.23
N VAL A 40 -10.84 7.88 -11.85
CA VAL A 40 -10.45 9.07 -12.62
C VAL A 40 -10.09 8.69 -14.06
N VAL A 41 -9.26 7.64 -14.21
CA VAL A 41 -8.89 7.05 -15.51
C VAL A 41 -8.74 5.52 -15.40
N ASP A 42 -8.93 4.84 -16.51
CA ASP A 42 -8.74 3.40 -16.65
C ASP A 42 -7.98 3.07 -17.95
N PHE A 43 -6.66 2.86 -17.80
CA PHE A 43 -5.73 2.51 -18.88
C PHE A 43 -5.05 1.17 -18.66
N MET A 44 -5.60 0.35 -17.76
CA MET A 44 -5.03 -0.95 -17.41
C MET A 44 -5.00 -1.89 -18.61
N SER A 45 -3.94 -2.69 -18.71
CA SER A 45 -3.83 -3.75 -19.71
C SER A 45 -4.85 -4.87 -19.44
N ASP A 46 -5.20 -5.66 -20.46
CA ASP A 46 -6.10 -6.80 -20.29
C ASP A 46 -5.52 -7.85 -19.32
N GLU A 47 -4.19 -7.97 -19.28
CA GLU A 47 -3.52 -8.88 -18.37
C GLU A 47 -3.65 -8.41 -16.91
N ASP A 48 -3.30 -7.15 -16.63
CA ASP A 48 -3.40 -6.57 -15.30
C ASP A 48 -4.86 -6.50 -14.81
N ARG A 49 -5.84 -6.42 -15.74
CA ARG A 49 -7.27 -6.30 -15.46
C ARG A 49 -7.94 -7.63 -15.03
N LYS A 50 -7.26 -8.76 -15.13
CA LYS A 50 -7.86 -10.07 -14.84
C LYS A 50 -8.55 -10.12 -13.47
N PHE A 51 -8.00 -9.44 -12.46
CA PHE A 51 -8.58 -9.38 -11.12
C PHE A 51 -9.95 -8.66 -11.06
N LEU A 52 -10.26 -7.81 -12.04
CA LEU A 52 -11.55 -7.14 -12.14
C LEU A 52 -12.65 -8.03 -12.75
N GLY A 53 -12.33 -9.27 -13.16
CA GLY A 53 -13.30 -10.18 -13.76
C GLY A 53 -13.91 -9.64 -15.07
N GLY A 54 -13.12 -8.92 -15.86
CA GLY A 54 -13.57 -8.30 -17.12
C GLY A 54 -14.33 -6.98 -16.97
N ARG A 55 -14.51 -6.48 -15.75
CA ARG A 55 -15.20 -5.20 -15.49
C ARG A 55 -14.35 -4.02 -15.94
N LYS A 56 -15.01 -2.94 -16.32
CA LYS A 56 -14.39 -1.64 -16.60
C LYS A 56 -14.96 -0.59 -15.65
N ALA A 57 -14.10 0.32 -15.22
CA ALA A 57 -14.56 1.44 -14.40
C ALA A 57 -15.32 2.47 -15.24
N ARG A 58 -16.32 3.11 -14.63
CA ARG A 58 -16.87 4.36 -15.15
C ARG A 58 -15.83 5.44 -14.87
N THR A 59 -15.31 6.06 -15.95
CA THR A 59 -14.20 7.02 -15.84
C THR A 59 -14.67 8.46 -15.92
N SER A 60 -13.85 9.36 -15.39
CA SER A 60 -14.08 10.80 -15.49
C SER A 60 -13.76 11.35 -16.88
N PHE A 61 -14.06 12.64 -17.10
CA PHE A 61 -13.70 13.35 -18.34
C PHE A 61 -12.18 13.36 -18.60
N ILE A 62 -11.34 13.21 -17.55
CA ILE A 62 -9.87 13.19 -17.70
C ILE A 62 -9.42 12.02 -18.59
N GLN A 63 -10.18 10.92 -18.63
CA GLN A 63 -9.92 9.78 -19.52
C GLN A 63 -9.73 10.20 -20.99
N HIS A 64 -10.44 11.25 -21.43
CA HIS A 64 -10.50 11.70 -22.81
C HIS A 64 -9.63 12.92 -23.10
N LEU A 65 -8.91 13.45 -22.11
CA LEU A 65 -8.03 14.61 -22.30
C LEU A 65 -6.76 14.23 -23.09
N PRO A 66 -6.15 15.20 -23.81
CA PRO A 66 -4.93 14.97 -24.58
C PRO A 66 -3.84 14.34 -23.72
N LYS A 67 -3.16 13.30 -24.23
CA LYS A 67 -2.08 12.58 -23.54
C LYS A 67 -2.46 12.01 -22.17
N ALA A 68 -3.76 11.85 -21.84
CA ALA A 68 -4.18 11.28 -20.56
C ALA A 68 -3.55 9.89 -20.33
N ARG A 69 -3.49 9.02 -21.34
CA ARG A 69 -2.90 7.68 -21.24
C ARG A 69 -1.45 7.68 -20.73
N THR A 70 -0.65 8.66 -21.07
CA THR A 70 0.78 8.72 -20.70
C THR A 70 1.08 9.70 -19.59
N SER A 71 0.21 10.70 -19.39
CA SER A 71 0.51 11.86 -18.54
C SER A 71 -0.69 12.35 -17.70
N PHE A 72 -1.65 11.46 -17.36
CA PHE A 72 -2.85 11.83 -16.59
C PHE A 72 -2.52 12.53 -15.25
N ARG A 73 -1.37 12.22 -14.66
CA ARG A 73 -0.93 12.86 -13.40
C ARG A 73 -0.70 14.36 -13.54
N ASN A 74 -0.47 14.87 -14.76
CA ASN A 74 -0.38 16.31 -15.00
C ASN A 74 -1.73 17.01 -14.85
N TYR A 75 -2.83 16.25 -14.90
CA TYR A 75 -4.18 16.77 -14.66
C TYR A 75 -4.60 16.72 -13.18
N LEU A 76 -3.65 16.46 -12.27
CA LEU A 76 -3.91 16.42 -10.83
C LEU A 76 -4.73 17.63 -10.31
N PRO A 77 -4.49 18.89 -10.74
CA PRO A 77 -5.32 20.02 -10.31
C PRO A 77 -6.79 19.96 -10.76
N LEU A 78 -7.12 19.17 -11.79
CA LEU A 78 -8.48 18.97 -12.28
C LEU A 78 -9.16 17.72 -11.68
N MET A 79 -8.40 16.84 -11.04
CA MET A 79 -8.93 15.60 -10.46
C MET A 79 -9.98 15.84 -9.37
N PRO A 80 -9.89 16.86 -8.51
CA PRO A 80 -10.98 17.24 -7.61
C PRO A 80 -12.32 17.41 -8.33
N LEU A 81 -12.36 18.24 -9.36
CA LEU A 81 -13.55 18.44 -10.17
C LEU A 81 -14.02 17.12 -10.82
N ALA A 82 -13.09 16.29 -11.27
CA ALA A 82 -13.40 15.07 -11.98
C ALA A 82 -14.11 14.03 -11.10
N VAL A 83 -13.69 13.86 -9.84
CA VAL A 83 -14.34 12.89 -8.92
C VAL A 83 -15.68 13.41 -8.39
N GLU A 84 -15.83 14.72 -8.24
CA GLU A 84 -17.09 15.35 -7.83
C GLU A 84 -18.20 15.24 -8.92
N GLN A 85 -17.84 14.89 -10.17
CA GLN A 85 -18.81 14.68 -11.25
C GLN A 85 -19.36 13.25 -11.33
N PHE A 86 -18.89 12.34 -10.52
CA PHE A 86 -19.49 11.00 -10.47
C PHE A 86 -20.87 11.07 -9.84
N ASP A 87 -21.88 10.62 -10.58
CA ASP A 87 -23.21 10.44 -10.03
C ASP A 87 -23.27 9.15 -9.20
N LEU A 88 -23.21 9.32 -7.90
CA LEU A 88 -23.31 8.25 -6.91
C LEU A 88 -24.67 8.23 -6.21
N SER A 89 -25.66 9.01 -6.63
CA SER A 89 -26.97 9.12 -5.98
C SER A 89 -27.75 7.81 -5.92
N GLY A 90 -27.42 6.89 -6.82
CA GLY A 90 -28.04 5.55 -6.89
C GLY A 90 -27.50 4.53 -5.89
N TYR A 91 -26.48 4.82 -5.07
CA TYR A 91 -25.80 3.86 -4.20
C TYR A 91 -26.11 4.09 -2.73
N ASP A 92 -26.12 3.01 -1.96
CA ASP A 92 -26.39 3.01 -0.53
C ASP A 92 -25.07 3.06 0.27
N LEU A 93 -24.03 2.36 -0.24
CA LEU A 93 -22.68 2.32 0.32
C LEU A 93 -21.67 2.77 -0.74
N ILE A 94 -20.89 3.78 -0.40
CA ILE A 94 -19.75 4.23 -1.19
C ILE A 94 -18.46 3.82 -0.47
N ILE A 95 -17.59 3.10 -1.19
CA ILE A 95 -16.26 2.72 -0.70
C ILE A 95 -15.23 3.44 -1.57
N SER A 96 -14.42 4.29 -0.96
CA SER A 96 -13.30 4.91 -1.67
C SER A 96 -11.97 4.29 -1.27
N SER A 97 -11.21 3.79 -2.25
CA SER A 97 -9.83 3.32 -2.10
C SER A 97 -8.90 4.47 -2.48
N SER A 98 -8.40 5.22 -1.47
CA SER A 98 -7.89 6.58 -1.67
C SER A 98 -6.43 6.76 -1.28
N HIS A 99 -5.68 7.44 -2.16
CA HIS A 99 -4.36 7.98 -1.89
C HIS A 99 -4.15 9.38 -2.53
N ALA A 100 -5.18 9.88 -3.21
CA ALA A 100 -5.22 11.22 -3.78
C ALA A 100 -6.64 11.83 -3.67
N VAL A 101 -7.53 11.55 -4.61
CA VAL A 101 -8.80 12.28 -4.76
C VAL A 101 -10.06 11.41 -4.55
N ALA A 102 -9.97 10.08 -4.57
CA ALA A 102 -11.14 9.19 -4.58
C ALA A 102 -12.10 9.41 -3.40
N LYS A 103 -11.59 9.80 -2.22
CA LYS A 103 -12.44 10.12 -1.05
C LYS A 103 -13.27 11.40 -1.21
N GLY A 104 -12.97 12.21 -2.22
CA GLY A 104 -13.61 13.51 -2.43
C GLY A 104 -14.90 13.45 -3.24
N VAL A 105 -15.46 12.28 -3.50
CA VAL A 105 -16.77 12.12 -4.12
C VAL A 105 -17.87 12.77 -3.29
N ILE A 106 -18.94 13.21 -3.96
CA ILE A 106 -20.08 13.84 -3.30
C ILE A 106 -21.07 12.73 -2.92
N THR A 107 -21.50 12.75 -1.65
CA THR A 107 -22.48 11.80 -1.10
C THR A 107 -23.66 12.52 -0.49
N GLY A 108 -24.82 11.88 -0.49
CA GLY A 108 -26.06 12.40 0.08
C GLY A 108 -26.32 11.88 1.50
N PRO A 109 -27.29 12.48 2.22
CA PRO A 109 -27.55 12.18 3.63
C PRO A 109 -28.07 10.75 3.91
N GLY A 110 -28.53 10.04 2.89
CA GLY A 110 -28.98 8.65 2.99
C GLY A 110 -27.95 7.62 2.53
N GLN A 111 -26.69 8.01 2.39
CA GLN A 111 -25.60 7.17 1.91
C GLN A 111 -24.52 7.04 2.99
N VAL A 112 -23.85 5.92 3.03
CA VAL A 112 -22.67 5.71 3.90
C VAL A 112 -21.42 5.72 3.06
N HIS A 113 -20.46 6.59 3.42
CA HIS A 113 -19.17 6.68 2.76
C HIS A 113 -18.05 6.17 3.66
N VAL A 114 -17.46 5.05 3.29
CA VAL A 114 -16.28 4.47 3.95
C VAL A 114 -15.05 4.71 3.08
N SER A 115 -14.00 5.30 3.64
CA SER A 115 -12.76 5.55 2.89
C SER A 115 -11.62 4.68 3.40
N TYR A 116 -11.13 3.76 2.57
CA TYR A 116 -9.88 3.06 2.80
C TYR A 116 -8.72 3.90 2.30
N VAL A 117 -7.94 4.44 3.23
CA VAL A 117 -6.85 5.38 2.93
C VAL A 117 -5.52 4.66 2.90
N HIS A 118 -4.92 4.57 1.71
CA HIS A 118 -3.55 4.07 1.54
C HIS A 118 -2.55 5.07 2.11
N SER A 119 -2.78 6.36 1.85
CA SER A 119 -2.07 7.49 2.44
C SER A 119 -2.86 8.77 2.16
N PRO A 120 -2.89 9.76 3.04
CA PRO A 120 -3.20 11.13 2.64
C PRO A 120 -2.24 11.61 1.54
N MET A 121 -2.63 12.63 0.77
CA MET A 121 -1.80 13.16 -0.34
C MET A 121 -0.42 13.63 0.15
N ARG A 122 0.57 12.72 0.29
CA ARG A 122 1.91 13.02 0.85
C ARG A 122 2.59 14.21 0.19
N TYR A 123 2.51 14.28 -1.15
CA TYR A 123 3.11 15.36 -1.94
C TYR A 123 2.44 16.72 -1.73
N ALA A 124 1.22 16.76 -1.20
CA ALA A 124 0.55 18.01 -0.84
C ALA A 124 0.77 18.39 0.62
N TRP A 125 1.08 17.45 1.49
CA TRP A 125 1.23 17.63 2.93
C TRP A 125 2.71 17.55 3.37
N ASP A 126 3.06 16.57 4.19
CA ASP A 126 4.33 16.46 4.89
C ASP A 126 5.55 16.25 3.98
N LEU A 127 5.40 15.61 2.82
CA LEU A 127 6.47 15.38 1.86
C LEU A 127 6.53 16.41 0.71
N GLN A 128 5.79 17.54 0.82
CA GLN A 128 5.74 18.56 -0.24
C GLN A 128 7.13 19.02 -0.68
N HIS A 129 8.00 19.35 0.28
CA HIS A 129 9.33 19.87 -0.04
C HIS A 129 10.21 18.84 -0.73
N GLN A 130 10.13 17.58 -0.30
CA GLN A 130 10.85 16.48 -0.94
C GLN A 130 10.41 16.32 -2.40
N TYR A 131 9.10 16.23 -2.65
CA TYR A 131 8.56 16.07 -4.01
C TYR A 131 8.89 17.25 -4.93
N LEU A 132 8.84 18.48 -4.44
CA LEU A 132 9.24 19.65 -5.20
C LEU A 132 10.73 19.63 -5.57
N ASN A 133 11.60 19.17 -4.66
CA ASN A 133 13.03 19.02 -4.92
C ASN A 133 13.30 17.92 -5.94
N GLU A 134 12.72 16.73 -5.77
CA GLU A 134 12.87 15.59 -6.69
C GLU A 134 12.35 15.93 -8.10
N SER A 135 11.25 16.70 -8.18
CA SER A 135 10.68 17.16 -9.45
C SER A 135 11.40 18.39 -10.05
N LYS A 136 12.47 18.88 -9.40
CA LYS A 136 13.21 20.10 -9.79
C LYS A 136 12.31 21.36 -9.88
N LEU A 137 11.20 21.39 -9.13
CA LEU A 137 10.25 22.50 -9.07
C LEU A 137 10.55 23.42 -7.87
N THR A 138 11.79 23.87 -7.75
CA THR A 138 12.26 24.66 -6.61
C THR A 138 12.18 26.18 -6.85
N ARG A 139 12.34 26.66 -8.11
CA ARG A 139 12.39 28.07 -8.48
C ARG A 139 11.63 28.34 -9.79
N GLY A 140 11.24 29.61 -9.99
CA GLY A 140 10.59 30.09 -11.21
C GLY A 140 9.06 29.92 -11.23
N LEU A 141 8.43 30.33 -12.34
CA LEU A 141 6.96 30.37 -12.49
C LEU A 141 6.31 28.98 -12.34
N LYS A 142 6.95 27.93 -12.88
CA LYS A 142 6.43 26.54 -12.75
C LYS A 142 6.38 26.09 -11.28
N ALA A 143 7.40 26.44 -10.49
CA ALA A 143 7.43 26.13 -9.06
C ALA A 143 6.35 26.90 -8.29
N TRP A 144 6.05 28.14 -8.67
CA TRP A 144 4.97 28.90 -8.07
C TRP A 144 3.61 28.28 -8.38
N ILE A 145 3.34 27.94 -9.65
CA ILE A 145 2.11 27.24 -10.07
C ILE A 145 1.96 25.92 -9.32
N ALA A 146 3.03 25.13 -9.20
CA ALA A 146 2.98 23.87 -8.47
C ALA A 146 2.59 24.10 -6.99
N ARG A 147 3.19 25.09 -6.31
CA ARG A 147 2.83 25.43 -4.92
C ARG A 147 1.40 25.92 -4.76
N ALA A 148 0.93 26.74 -5.68
CA ALA A 148 -0.47 27.22 -5.70
C ALA A 148 -1.44 26.03 -5.90
N SER A 149 -1.14 25.12 -6.82
CA SER A 149 -1.91 23.88 -7.04
C SER A 149 -1.93 22.99 -5.80
N LEU A 150 -0.78 22.80 -5.15
CA LEU A 150 -0.70 22.00 -3.91
C LEU A 150 -1.46 22.67 -2.75
N HIS A 151 -1.46 23.99 -2.68
CA HIS A 151 -2.26 24.72 -1.69
C HIS A 151 -3.77 24.50 -1.92
N TYR A 152 -4.22 24.65 -3.15
CA TYR A 152 -5.61 24.36 -3.55
C TYR A 152 -6.00 22.91 -3.20
N LEU A 153 -5.14 21.95 -3.55
CA LEU A 153 -5.37 20.53 -3.25
C LEU A 153 -5.49 20.27 -1.76
N ARG A 154 -4.67 20.91 -0.91
CA ARG A 154 -4.79 20.76 0.55
C ARG A 154 -6.11 21.27 1.10
N LEU A 155 -6.56 22.44 0.63
CA LEU A 155 -7.87 23.00 1.03
C LEU A 155 -9.00 22.05 0.66
N TRP A 156 -8.97 21.55 -0.56
CA TRP A 156 -9.97 20.61 -1.06
C TRP A 156 -9.90 19.25 -0.33
N ASP A 157 -8.71 18.71 -0.17
CA ASP A 157 -8.47 17.42 0.50
C ASP A 157 -8.93 17.43 1.96
N HIS A 158 -8.65 18.50 2.69
CA HIS A 158 -9.13 18.69 4.06
C HIS A 158 -10.65 18.85 4.12
N ARG A 159 -11.23 19.68 3.24
CA ARG A 159 -12.69 19.88 3.18
C ARG A 159 -13.44 18.56 2.91
N THR A 160 -12.97 17.79 1.94
CA THR A 160 -13.65 16.56 1.54
C THR A 160 -13.55 15.42 2.56
N ALA A 161 -12.62 15.51 3.51
CA ALA A 161 -12.55 14.57 4.63
C ALA A 161 -13.80 14.61 5.53
N HIS A 162 -14.56 15.71 5.55
CA HIS A 162 -15.81 15.81 6.30
C HIS A 162 -16.98 15.06 5.65
N GLY A 163 -16.89 14.75 4.34
CA GLY A 163 -17.89 13.95 3.64
C GLY A 163 -17.70 12.43 3.78
N VAL A 164 -16.67 12.00 4.53
CA VAL A 164 -16.42 10.58 4.81
C VAL A 164 -16.99 10.25 6.18
N ASP A 165 -17.87 9.25 6.27
CA ASP A 165 -18.46 8.80 7.53
C ASP A 165 -17.45 8.01 8.35
N SER A 166 -16.76 7.06 7.75
CA SER A 166 -15.75 6.22 8.42
C SER A 166 -14.46 6.11 7.62
N PHE A 167 -13.33 6.29 8.33
CA PHE A 167 -12.00 6.11 7.77
C PHE A 167 -11.39 4.78 8.18
N MET A 168 -10.79 4.09 7.22
CA MET A 168 -9.90 2.95 7.44
C MET A 168 -8.49 3.33 6.99
N ALA A 169 -7.49 3.06 7.81
CA ALA A 169 -6.08 3.26 7.50
C ALA A 169 -5.38 1.93 7.26
N ASN A 170 -4.49 1.88 6.28
CA ASN A 170 -3.71 0.67 5.98
C ASN A 170 -2.65 0.33 7.04
N SER A 171 -2.44 1.19 8.03
CA SER A 171 -1.49 1.02 9.13
C SER A 171 -1.75 2.03 10.25
N ALA A 172 -1.27 1.77 11.46
CA ALA A 172 -1.31 2.77 12.54
C ALA A 172 -0.46 4.01 12.19
N TYR A 173 0.58 3.83 11.37
CA TYR A 173 1.36 4.95 10.83
C TYR A 173 0.48 5.89 9.98
N ILE A 174 -0.36 5.35 9.10
CA ILE A 174 -1.30 6.15 8.30
C ILE A 174 -2.48 6.65 9.13
N ALA A 175 -2.94 5.90 10.14
CA ALA A 175 -3.96 6.39 11.06
C ALA A 175 -3.53 7.69 11.75
N ARG A 176 -2.27 7.78 12.22
CA ARG A 176 -1.71 9.03 12.77
C ARG A 176 -1.66 10.18 11.75
N ARG A 177 -1.38 9.86 10.47
CA ARG A 177 -1.43 10.88 9.41
C ARG A 177 -2.86 11.38 9.14
N ILE A 178 -3.84 10.48 9.09
CA ILE A 178 -5.26 10.83 8.95
C ILE A 178 -5.69 11.75 10.10
N GLU A 179 -5.36 11.39 11.33
CA GLU A 179 -5.66 12.20 12.50
C GLU A 179 -5.00 13.59 12.42
N LYS A 180 -3.72 13.65 12.04
CA LYS A 180 -2.98 14.92 11.90
C LYS A 180 -3.53 15.81 10.80
N VAL A 181 -3.87 15.23 9.63
CA VAL A 181 -4.24 15.98 8.43
C VAL A 181 -5.72 16.32 8.41
N TYR A 182 -6.58 15.39 8.82
CA TYR A 182 -8.04 15.55 8.72
C TYR A 182 -8.73 15.79 10.06
N GLY A 183 -8.02 15.61 11.18
CA GLY A 183 -8.64 15.68 12.52
C GLY A 183 -9.64 14.52 12.76
N ARG A 184 -9.51 13.41 12.05
CA ARG A 184 -10.44 12.28 12.08
C ARG A 184 -9.74 11.02 12.58
N ARG A 185 -10.43 10.23 13.39
CA ARG A 185 -9.97 8.87 13.75
C ARG A 185 -10.22 7.90 12.60
N SER A 186 -9.47 6.81 12.58
CA SER A 186 -9.63 5.74 11.61
C SER A 186 -9.44 4.38 12.26
N ALA A 187 -10.16 3.36 11.78
CA ALA A 187 -9.87 1.97 12.07
C ALA A 187 -8.59 1.57 11.33
N VAL A 188 -7.74 0.75 11.95
CA VAL A 188 -6.58 0.17 11.24
C VAL A 188 -7.02 -1.15 10.61
N VAL A 189 -6.98 -1.18 9.28
CA VAL A 189 -7.26 -2.38 8.48
C VAL A 189 -6.05 -2.61 7.58
N TYR A 190 -5.18 -3.51 7.98
CA TYR A 190 -3.95 -3.80 7.22
C TYR A 190 -4.26 -4.31 5.82
N PRO A 191 -3.47 -3.95 4.80
CA PRO A 191 -3.72 -4.40 3.43
C PRO A 191 -3.52 -5.92 3.29
N PRO A 192 -4.23 -6.55 2.36
CA PRO A 192 -4.19 -8.00 2.18
C PRO A 192 -2.85 -8.44 1.60
N VAL A 193 -2.28 -9.47 2.20
CA VAL A 193 -1.11 -10.18 1.68
C VAL A 193 -1.53 -11.62 1.39
N ASP A 194 -1.28 -12.07 0.17
CA ASP A 194 -1.52 -13.46 -0.23
C ASP A 194 -0.42 -14.35 0.38
N VAL A 195 -0.57 -14.66 1.67
CA VAL A 195 0.42 -15.43 2.43
C VAL A 195 0.51 -16.88 1.97
N GLU A 196 -0.56 -17.43 1.37
CA GLU A 196 -0.60 -18.81 0.89
C GLU A 196 0.26 -19.03 -0.36
N ARG A 197 0.48 -17.98 -1.12
CA ARG A 197 1.39 -17.99 -2.27
C ARG A 197 2.85 -18.23 -1.88
N PHE A 198 3.21 -17.93 -0.63
CA PHE A 198 4.57 -17.99 -0.11
C PHE A 198 4.76 -19.25 0.72
N ALA A 199 5.40 -20.27 0.14
CA ALA A 199 5.69 -21.49 0.86
C ALA A 199 6.70 -21.26 2.00
N LEU A 200 6.36 -21.70 3.20
CA LEU A 200 7.27 -21.67 4.33
C LEU A 200 8.49 -22.56 4.06
N ARG A 201 9.68 -22.02 4.28
CA ARG A 201 10.93 -22.79 4.24
C ARG A 201 11.71 -22.61 5.53
N GLN A 202 12.10 -23.69 6.15
CA GLN A 202 12.86 -23.68 7.40
C GLN A 202 14.38 -23.55 7.15
N ASP A 203 14.88 -24.25 6.14
CA ASP A 203 16.29 -24.21 5.80
C ASP A 203 16.63 -22.92 5.03
N LYS A 204 17.57 -22.14 5.57
CA LYS A 204 18.01 -20.88 5.00
C LYS A 204 19.42 -21.00 4.45
N SER A 205 19.67 -20.37 3.31
CA SER A 205 20.98 -20.25 2.69
C SER A 205 21.73 -19.03 3.24
N ASP A 206 23.03 -19.00 3.03
CA ASP A 206 23.89 -17.93 3.55
C ASP A 206 23.97 -16.74 2.60
N PHE A 207 22.82 -16.07 2.35
CA PHE A 207 22.74 -14.80 1.64
C PHE A 207 21.58 -13.96 2.14
N TYR A 208 21.69 -12.66 1.97
CA TYR A 208 20.64 -11.67 2.22
C TYR A 208 19.94 -11.32 0.92
N VAL A 209 18.67 -10.93 1.01
CA VAL A 209 17.89 -10.53 -0.16
C VAL A 209 17.22 -9.18 0.06
N THR A 210 17.12 -8.40 -0.99
CA THR A 210 16.25 -7.23 -1.06
C THR A 210 15.54 -7.20 -2.40
N ALA A 211 14.27 -6.80 -2.40
CA ALA A 211 13.46 -6.78 -3.60
C ALA A 211 12.48 -5.60 -3.58
N SER A 212 12.53 -4.76 -4.59
CA SER A 212 11.60 -3.65 -4.74
C SER A 212 11.70 -3.03 -6.13
N ARG A 213 10.74 -2.15 -6.45
CA ARG A 213 10.93 -1.17 -7.52
C ARG A 213 12.04 -0.22 -7.13
N MET A 214 13.06 -0.07 -7.98
CA MET A 214 14.28 0.70 -7.70
C MET A 214 14.05 2.20 -7.91
N VAL A 215 13.30 2.81 -7.00
CA VAL A 215 13.02 4.25 -6.96
C VAL A 215 13.66 4.89 -5.71
N PRO A 216 13.99 6.20 -5.73
CA PRO A 216 14.83 6.84 -4.70
C PRO A 216 14.37 6.62 -3.25
N TYR A 217 13.07 6.66 -2.97
CA TYR A 217 12.56 6.48 -1.60
C TYR A 217 12.68 5.05 -1.07
N LYS A 218 12.90 4.05 -1.96
CA LYS A 218 13.15 2.65 -1.57
C LYS A 218 14.57 2.41 -1.05
N ARG A 219 15.48 3.36 -1.28
CA ARG A 219 16.86 3.31 -0.76
C ARG A 219 17.64 2.04 -1.11
N MET A 220 17.33 1.43 -2.27
CA MET A 220 18.02 0.20 -2.71
C MET A 220 19.53 0.39 -2.90
N PRO A 221 20.04 1.53 -3.46
CA PRO A 221 21.46 1.79 -3.53
C PRO A 221 22.15 1.80 -2.14
N LEU A 222 21.48 2.32 -1.10
CA LEU A 222 22.01 2.35 0.25
C LEU A 222 22.25 0.94 0.82
N ILE A 223 21.36 -0.01 0.52
CA ILE A 223 21.52 -1.41 0.91
C ILE A 223 22.73 -2.02 0.17
N ALA A 224 22.87 -1.77 -1.13
CA ALA A 224 24.01 -2.24 -1.91
C ALA A 224 25.33 -1.68 -1.38
N GLU A 225 25.40 -0.38 -1.06
CA GLU A 225 26.57 0.28 -0.48
C GLU A 225 26.95 -0.32 0.89
N ALA A 226 25.96 -0.66 1.73
CA ALA A 226 26.22 -1.30 3.02
C ALA A 226 26.85 -2.69 2.84
N PHE A 227 26.31 -3.50 1.93
CA PHE A 227 26.85 -4.84 1.66
C PHE A 227 28.21 -4.79 0.94
N ALA A 228 28.48 -3.77 0.15
CA ALA A 228 29.82 -3.54 -0.42
C ALA A 228 30.90 -3.37 0.64
N ARG A 229 30.55 -2.90 1.85
CA ARG A 229 31.47 -2.81 3.01
C ARG A 229 31.56 -4.09 3.84
N MET A 230 30.78 -5.11 3.50
CA MET A 230 30.72 -6.39 4.20
C MET A 230 31.02 -7.54 3.22
N PRO A 231 32.29 -7.69 2.74
CA PRO A 231 32.61 -8.60 1.64
C PRO A 231 32.29 -10.08 1.91
N ASP A 232 32.27 -10.49 3.16
CA ASP A 232 31.95 -11.87 3.57
C ASP A 232 30.44 -12.16 3.57
N ARG A 233 29.57 -11.17 3.31
CA ARG A 233 28.11 -11.29 3.33
C ARG A 233 27.53 -11.10 1.94
N LYS A 234 26.86 -12.13 1.43
CA LYS A 234 26.27 -12.11 0.09
C LYS A 234 24.92 -11.39 0.08
N LEU A 235 24.71 -10.50 -0.89
CA LEU A 235 23.43 -9.82 -1.13
C LEU A 235 22.90 -10.14 -2.54
N VAL A 236 21.65 -10.52 -2.62
CA VAL A 236 20.90 -10.66 -3.88
C VAL A 236 19.88 -9.53 -3.98
N ILE A 237 19.90 -8.80 -5.09
CA ILE A 237 19.02 -7.65 -5.35
C ILE A 237 18.10 -7.96 -6.52
N LEU A 238 16.77 -7.87 -6.29
CA LEU A 238 15.74 -8.06 -7.32
C LEU A 238 14.94 -6.77 -7.53
N GLY A 239 14.53 -6.54 -8.75
CA GLY A 239 13.70 -5.40 -9.14
C GLY A 239 14.27 -4.64 -10.31
N ASP A 240 13.61 -3.53 -10.65
CA ASP A 240 14.01 -2.63 -11.73
C ASP A 240 13.54 -1.20 -11.41
N GLY A 241 14.15 -0.22 -12.05
CA GLY A 241 13.77 1.18 -11.93
C GLY A 241 14.91 2.16 -12.14
N PRO A 242 14.66 3.45 -11.90
CA PRO A 242 15.62 4.52 -12.16
C PRO A 242 16.99 4.36 -11.47
N ASP A 243 17.02 3.74 -10.27
CA ASP A 243 18.26 3.56 -9.51
C ASP A 243 19.10 2.35 -9.95
N MET A 244 18.64 1.57 -10.95
CA MET A 244 19.33 0.35 -11.43
C MET A 244 20.78 0.63 -11.84
N GLY A 245 21.04 1.73 -12.55
CA GLY A 245 22.39 2.11 -12.99
C GLY A 245 23.36 2.21 -11.81
N ARG A 246 22.99 2.98 -10.77
CA ARG A 246 23.79 3.15 -9.56
C ARG A 246 24.00 1.83 -8.81
N ILE A 247 22.99 0.99 -8.72
CA ILE A 247 23.09 -0.31 -8.04
C ILE A 247 24.07 -1.22 -8.78
N ARG A 248 24.04 -1.25 -10.13
CA ARG A 248 24.99 -2.02 -10.94
C ARG A 248 26.42 -1.52 -10.78
N GLU A 249 26.64 -0.20 -10.81
CA GLU A 249 27.97 0.39 -10.56
C GLU A 249 28.58 -0.08 -9.24
N ILE A 250 27.77 -0.19 -8.17
CA ILE A 250 28.22 -0.71 -6.87
C ILE A 250 28.51 -2.22 -6.98
N ALA A 251 27.62 -2.99 -7.60
CA ALA A 251 27.76 -4.44 -7.74
C ALA A 251 29.00 -4.82 -8.56
N ASP A 252 29.30 -4.09 -9.65
CA ASP A 252 30.46 -4.33 -10.52
C ASP A 252 31.80 -4.12 -9.80
N GLN A 253 31.80 -3.37 -8.68
CA GLN A 253 33.00 -3.11 -7.85
C GLN A 253 33.13 -4.10 -6.69
N THR A 254 32.23 -5.10 -6.57
CA THR A 254 32.17 -6.03 -5.44
C THR A 254 31.96 -7.46 -5.92
N SER A 255 32.42 -8.44 -5.15
CA SER A 255 32.19 -9.87 -5.47
C SER A 255 30.98 -10.47 -4.75
N ASN A 256 30.39 -9.74 -3.79
CA ASN A 256 29.36 -10.25 -2.89
C ASN A 256 27.94 -9.65 -3.13
N VAL A 257 27.82 -8.65 -4.01
CA VAL A 257 26.53 -8.04 -4.36
C VAL A 257 26.11 -8.50 -5.75
N GLN A 258 25.02 -9.26 -5.84
CA GLN A 258 24.48 -9.78 -7.09
C GLN A 258 23.16 -9.09 -7.47
N VAL A 259 23.08 -8.51 -8.67
CA VAL A 259 21.90 -7.86 -9.19
C VAL A 259 21.21 -8.77 -10.22
N LEU A 260 20.06 -9.31 -9.87
CA LEU A 260 19.29 -10.17 -10.77
C LEU A 260 18.37 -9.37 -11.71
N GLY A 261 18.05 -8.10 -11.37
CA GLY A 261 17.10 -7.30 -12.11
C GLY A 261 15.66 -7.75 -11.91
N HIS A 262 14.77 -7.37 -12.85
CA HIS A 262 13.39 -7.85 -12.84
C HIS A 262 13.35 -9.35 -13.13
N ARG A 263 12.66 -10.11 -12.31
CA ARG A 263 12.49 -11.56 -12.44
C ARG A 263 11.03 -11.97 -12.30
N PRO A 264 10.63 -13.10 -12.88
CA PRO A 264 9.32 -13.69 -12.63
C PRO A 264 9.09 -13.91 -11.14
N SER A 265 7.83 -13.85 -10.74
CA SER A 265 7.42 -13.97 -9.33
C SER A 265 7.93 -15.26 -8.66
N ALA A 266 8.03 -16.37 -9.38
CA ALA A 266 8.55 -17.63 -8.81
C ALA A 266 10.00 -17.49 -8.33
N VAL A 267 10.85 -16.76 -9.08
CA VAL A 267 12.24 -16.51 -8.68
C VAL A 267 12.30 -15.62 -7.46
N LEU A 268 11.42 -14.59 -7.39
CA LEU A 268 11.33 -13.72 -6.22
C LEU A 268 10.97 -14.53 -4.95
N VAL A 269 9.95 -15.38 -5.05
CA VAL A 269 9.51 -16.26 -3.95
C VAL A 269 10.64 -17.21 -3.54
N GLU A 270 11.36 -17.81 -4.48
CA GLU A 270 12.48 -18.69 -4.21
C GLU A 270 13.60 -17.94 -3.46
N MET A 271 14.03 -16.78 -3.95
CA MET A 271 15.07 -15.99 -3.29
C MET A 271 14.64 -15.55 -1.88
N MET A 272 13.40 -15.09 -1.73
CA MET A 272 12.87 -14.72 -0.40
C MET A 272 12.82 -15.93 0.55
N SER A 273 12.35 -17.10 0.08
CA SER A 273 12.17 -18.28 0.92
C SER A 273 13.50 -18.89 1.38
N THR A 274 14.55 -18.76 0.59
CA THR A 274 15.86 -19.33 0.87
C THR A 274 16.82 -18.37 1.59
N ALA A 275 16.59 -17.07 1.53
CA ALA A 275 17.48 -16.08 2.12
C ALA A 275 17.58 -16.21 3.64
N ARG A 276 18.75 -15.84 4.19
CA ARG A 276 19.01 -15.72 5.63
C ARG A 276 18.17 -14.64 6.28
N ALA A 277 18.05 -13.47 5.62
CA ALA A 277 17.15 -12.39 5.99
C ALA A 277 16.83 -11.48 4.79
N PHE A 278 15.71 -10.79 4.88
CA PHE A 278 15.29 -9.74 3.95
C PHE A 278 15.70 -8.37 4.50
N VAL A 279 16.39 -7.55 3.68
CA VAL A 279 16.82 -6.21 4.08
C VAL A 279 15.93 -5.15 3.45
N PHE A 280 15.41 -4.23 4.27
CA PHE A 280 14.43 -3.24 3.84
C PHE A 280 14.74 -1.85 4.41
N ALA A 281 15.19 -0.93 3.55
CA ALA A 281 15.62 0.40 3.96
C ALA A 281 14.61 1.53 3.70
N ALA A 282 13.43 1.19 3.16
CA ALA A 282 12.41 2.18 2.84
C ALA A 282 11.59 2.61 4.07
N GLU A 283 11.16 3.88 4.10
CA GLU A 283 10.05 4.32 4.94
C GLU A 283 8.76 4.23 4.11
N GLU A 284 7.95 3.21 4.40
CA GLU A 284 6.69 2.94 3.70
C GLU A 284 5.50 3.00 4.64
N ASP A 285 4.33 3.17 4.03
CA ASP A 285 3.07 3.27 4.77
C ASP A 285 2.69 1.94 5.45
N PHE A 286 3.02 0.81 4.82
CA PHE A 286 2.82 -0.53 5.37
C PHE A 286 4.04 -1.45 5.11
N GLY A 287 4.46 -1.62 3.84
CA GLY A 287 5.54 -2.52 3.47
C GLY A 287 5.04 -3.95 3.26
N ILE A 288 4.42 -4.22 2.11
CA ILE A 288 3.92 -5.56 1.75
C ILE A 288 5.08 -6.57 1.65
N THR A 289 6.19 -6.19 1.02
CA THR A 289 7.32 -7.09 0.77
C THR A 289 7.99 -7.65 2.04
N PRO A 290 8.19 -6.89 3.12
CA PRO A 290 8.58 -7.44 4.43
C PRO A 290 7.64 -8.50 4.98
N VAL A 291 6.33 -8.37 4.75
CA VAL A 291 5.35 -9.38 5.17
C VAL A 291 5.41 -10.62 4.27
N GLU A 292 5.56 -10.44 2.95
CA GLU A 292 5.78 -11.54 1.98
C GLU A 292 7.02 -12.36 2.35
N SER A 293 8.11 -11.70 2.76
CA SER A 293 9.33 -12.36 3.26
C SER A 293 9.05 -13.18 4.51
N GLN A 294 8.34 -12.62 5.48
CA GLN A 294 7.95 -13.35 6.71
C GLN A 294 7.01 -14.52 6.41
N ALA A 295 6.13 -14.41 5.41
CA ALA A 295 5.31 -15.53 4.97
C ALA A 295 6.14 -16.72 4.48
N CYS A 296 7.31 -16.48 3.89
CA CYS A 296 8.31 -17.49 3.54
C CYS A 296 9.09 -18.04 4.76
N GLY A 297 8.86 -17.54 5.96
CA GLY A 297 9.67 -17.85 7.15
C GLY A 297 11.01 -17.10 7.19
N THR A 298 11.17 -16.03 6.43
CA THR A 298 12.43 -15.27 6.36
C THR A 298 12.34 -14.01 7.20
N PRO A 299 13.24 -13.84 8.20
CA PRO A 299 13.25 -12.68 9.06
C PRO A 299 13.62 -11.39 8.30
N VAL A 300 13.27 -10.26 8.89
CA VAL A 300 13.41 -8.95 8.26
C VAL A 300 14.37 -8.05 9.05
N ILE A 301 15.30 -7.41 8.37
CA ILE A 301 16.12 -6.30 8.89
C ILE A 301 15.61 -5.03 8.21
N ALA A 302 14.89 -4.17 8.96
CA ALA A 302 14.19 -3.04 8.36
C ALA A 302 14.53 -1.71 8.99
N PHE A 303 14.32 -0.63 8.22
CA PHE A 303 14.35 0.74 8.76
C PHE A 303 13.22 0.93 9.78
N GLY A 304 13.55 1.43 10.96
CA GLY A 304 12.64 1.57 12.10
C GLY A 304 11.66 2.74 11.99
N ARG A 305 11.07 2.94 10.82
CA ARG A 305 10.00 3.93 10.59
C ARG A 305 8.94 3.40 9.63
N GLY A 306 7.75 4.03 9.70
CA GLY A 306 6.61 3.64 8.87
C GLY A 306 6.01 2.30 9.29
N GLY A 307 5.41 1.59 8.34
CA GLY A 307 4.73 0.32 8.56
C GLY A 307 5.64 -0.82 9.00
N ALA A 308 6.95 -0.74 8.75
CA ALA A 308 7.90 -1.75 9.22
C ALA A 308 7.87 -1.91 10.75
N CYS A 309 7.58 -0.83 11.50
CA CYS A 309 7.43 -0.88 12.95
C CYS A 309 6.20 -1.70 13.42
N GLU A 310 5.27 -1.98 12.53
CA GLU A 310 4.03 -2.72 12.81
C GLU A 310 4.08 -4.16 12.27
N THR A 311 4.84 -4.34 11.18
CA THR A 311 4.95 -5.62 10.47
C THR A 311 6.12 -6.48 10.92
N VAL A 312 7.13 -5.90 11.60
CA VAL A 312 8.30 -6.61 12.13
C VAL A 312 8.25 -6.62 13.65
N ASN A 313 8.14 -7.80 14.23
CA ASN A 313 8.22 -7.97 15.68
C ASN A 313 9.69 -8.04 16.12
N THR A 314 10.11 -7.01 16.86
CA THR A 314 11.48 -6.89 17.40
C THR A 314 11.59 -7.26 18.87
N GLY A 315 10.50 -7.75 19.48
CA GLY A 315 10.47 -8.20 20.87
C GLY A 315 11.52 -9.28 21.18
N ARG A 316 11.85 -9.44 22.45
CA ARG A 316 12.67 -10.57 22.90
C ARG A 316 11.79 -11.82 23.01
N GLY A 317 12.31 -12.97 22.60
CA GLY A 317 11.62 -14.26 22.73
C GLY A 317 11.20 -14.89 21.41
N PRO A 318 10.35 -15.94 21.47
CA PRO A 318 10.10 -16.84 20.34
C PRO A 318 9.27 -16.23 19.20
N ASP A 319 8.61 -15.11 19.45
CA ASP A 319 7.77 -14.45 18.43
C ASP A 319 8.52 -13.34 17.68
N ARG A 320 9.82 -13.18 17.91
CA ARG A 320 10.65 -12.22 17.18
C ARG A 320 10.69 -12.58 15.69
N THR A 321 10.52 -11.58 14.80
CA THR A 321 10.54 -11.79 13.35
C THR A 321 11.59 -10.95 12.63
N GLY A 322 12.34 -10.14 13.35
CA GLY A 322 13.37 -9.33 12.73
C GLY A 322 14.04 -8.33 13.67
N LEU A 323 14.74 -7.39 13.06
CA LEU A 323 15.41 -6.28 13.72
C LEU A 323 15.10 -4.97 12.99
N LEU A 324 15.13 -3.87 13.75
CA LEU A 324 15.03 -2.53 13.19
C LEU A 324 16.35 -1.78 13.36
N PHE A 325 16.71 -0.99 12.33
CA PHE A 325 17.82 -0.02 12.39
C PHE A 325 17.28 1.41 12.41
N ALA A 326 18.02 2.31 13.06
CA ALA A 326 17.52 3.63 13.43
C ALA A 326 17.65 4.69 12.33
N GLU A 327 18.66 4.59 11.46
CA GLU A 327 18.99 5.61 10.48
C GLU A 327 19.15 5.01 9.08
N GLN A 328 18.71 5.74 8.06
CA GLN A 328 18.98 5.39 6.66
C GLN A 328 20.44 5.72 6.29
N SER A 329 21.39 5.04 6.93
CA SER A 329 22.82 5.13 6.69
C SER A 329 23.44 3.75 6.45
N VAL A 330 24.57 3.73 5.79
CA VAL A 330 25.35 2.51 5.53
C VAL A 330 25.77 1.86 6.85
N GLU A 331 26.26 2.68 7.78
CA GLU A 331 26.71 2.26 9.10
C GLU A 331 25.59 1.56 9.87
N SER A 332 24.40 2.17 9.89
CA SER A 332 23.24 1.61 10.64
C SER A 332 22.75 0.28 10.06
N ILE A 333 22.85 0.09 8.73
CA ILE A 333 22.55 -1.20 8.10
C ILE A 333 23.61 -2.24 8.46
N CYS A 334 24.91 -1.91 8.39
CA CYS A 334 25.98 -2.83 8.76
C CYS A 334 25.84 -3.30 10.22
N GLU A 335 25.66 -2.37 11.15
CA GLU A 335 25.44 -2.67 12.58
C GLU A 335 24.20 -3.56 12.80
N ALA A 336 23.13 -3.33 12.04
CA ALA A 336 21.93 -4.16 12.15
C ALA A 336 22.17 -5.59 11.65
N VAL A 337 22.90 -5.77 10.56
CA VAL A 337 23.29 -7.08 10.04
C VAL A 337 24.18 -7.81 11.06
N GLU A 338 25.18 -7.15 11.63
CA GLU A 338 26.04 -7.71 12.66
C GLU A 338 25.26 -8.14 13.91
N ARG A 339 24.38 -7.28 14.42
CA ARG A 339 23.51 -7.61 15.56
C ARG A 339 22.57 -8.79 15.24
N PHE A 340 22.08 -8.87 14.01
CA PHE A 340 21.25 -9.99 13.57
C PHE A 340 22.03 -11.30 13.64
N GLU A 341 23.27 -11.33 13.17
CA GLU A 341 24.13 -12.53 13.20
C GLU A 341 24.56 -12.95 14.59
N GLN A 342 24.75 -11.98 15.49
CA GLN A 342 25.13 -12.23 16.92
C GLN A 342 23.91 -12.61 17.78
N SER A 343 22.70 -12.41 17.28
CA SER A 343 21.49 -12.71 18.02
C SER A 343 21.10 -14.20 17.90
N GLU A 344 20.27 -14.67 18.82
CA GLU A 344 19.67 -15.99 18.70
C GLU A 344 18.94 -16.14 17.36
N PRO A 345 18.97 -17.31 16.72
CA PRO A 345 18.24 -17.57 15.49
C PRO A 345 16.75 -17.27 15.64
N ILE A 346 16.18 -16.67 14.59
CA ILE A 346 14.75 -16.39 14.52
C ILE A 346 14.03 -17.63 13.95
N ASP A 347 13.01 -18.09 14.65
CA ASP A 347 12.16 -19.19 14.19
C ASP A 347 11.40 -18.81 12.91
N PRO A 348 11.59 -19.54 11.79
CA PRO A 348 10.83 -19.29 10.57
C PRO A 348 9.31 -19.41 10.77
N MET A 349 8.85 -20.25 11.70
CA MET A 349 7.44 -20.36 12.05
C MET A 349 6.91 -19.11 12.74
N ALA A 350 7.73 -18.41 13.53
CA ALA A 350 7.33 -17.12 14.11
C ALA A 350 7.11 -16.07 13.03
N CYS A 351 7.98 -16.02 12.01
CA CYS A 351 7.81 -15.14 10.85
C CYS A 351 6.49 -15.46 10.13
N ARG A 352 6.20 -16.74 9.86
CA ARG A 352 4.95 -17.18 9.21
C ARG A 352 3.73 -16.78 10.02
N ARG A 353 3.67 -17.09 11.32
CA ARG A 353 2.56 -16.71 12.21
C ARG A 353 2.34 -15.20 12.23
N ASN A 354 3.41 -14.41 12.23
CA ASN A 354 3.27 -12.95 12.17
C ASN A 354 2.71 -12.47 10.82
N ALA A 355 3.12 -13.07 9.71
CA ALA A 355 2.60 -12.73 8.38
C ALA A 355 1.10 -13.05 8.22
N GLU A 356 0.61 -14.13 8.84
CA GLU A 356 -0.80 -14.54 8.81
C GLU A 356 -1.76 -13.48 9.37
N ARG A 357 -1.29 -12.62 10.26
CA ARG A 357 -2.05 -11.45 10.76
C ARG A 357 -2.45 -10.47 9.65
N PHE A 358 -1.78 -10.52 8.53
CA PHE A 358 -1.97 -9.65 7.37
C PHE A 358 -2.51 -10.40 6.15
N SER A 359 -3.05 -11.59 6.35
CA SER A 359 -3.62 -12.44 5.29
C SER A 359 -4.86 -11.80 4.65
N GLU A 360 -5.23 -12.29 3.46
CA GLU A 360 -6.49 -11.90 2.81
C GLU A 360 -7.70 -12.18 3.70
N ALA A 361 -7.68 -13.25 4.48
CA ALA A 361 -8.74 -13.60 5.43
C ALA A 361 -8.84 -12.57 6.56
N ALA A 362 -7.72 -12.19 7.16
CA ALA A 362 -7.67 -11.17 8.20
C ALA A 362 -8.13 -9.78 7.67
N PHE A 363 -7.70 -9.43 6.44
CA PHE A 363 -8.18 -8.22 5.78
C PHE A 363 -9.72 -8.24 5.63
N LYS A 364 -10.27 -9.34 5.11
CA LYS A 364 -11.72 -9.50 4.89
C LYS A 364 -12.48 -9.30 6.20
N GLU A 365 -12.05 -9.96 7.27
CA GLU A 365 -12.69 -9.88 8.59
C GLU A 365 -12.70 -8.44 9.12
N HIS A 366 -11.53 -7.79 9.18
CA HIS A 366 -11.39 -6.43 9.71
C HIS A 366 -12.11 -5.40 8.84
N PHE A 367 -12.05 -5.54 7.51
CA PHE A 367 -12.73 -4.65 6.58
C PHE A 367 -14.25 -4.74 6.73
N LEU A 368 -14.80 -5.95 6.79
CA LEU A 368 -16.23 -6.16 6.99
C LEU A 368 -16.70 -5.64 8.36
N GLY A 369 -15.91 -5.85 9.40
CA GLY A 369 -16.18 -5.31 10.72
C GLY A 369 -16.31 -3.78 10.70
N ALA A 370 -15.32 -3.11 10.11
CA ALA A 370 -15.31 -1.65 10.00
C ALA A 370 -16.44 -1.09 9.13
N VAL A 371 -16.82 -1.77 8.04
CA VAL A 371 -18.01 -1.40 7.24
C VAL A 371 -19.29 -1.58 8.05
N ALA A 372 -19.41 -2.69 8.80
CA ALA A 372 -20.59 -2.93 9.63
C ALA A 372 -20.75 -1.87 10.74
N ASP A 373 -19.65 -1.46 11.37
CA ASP A 373 -19.65 -0.40 12.39
C ASP A 373 -20.07 0.94 11.75
N ALA A 374 -19.54 1.29 10.57
CA ALA A 374 -19.93 2.51 9.86
C ALA A 374 -21.43 2.52 9.49
N LEU A 375 -21.99 1.39 9.07
CA LEU A 375 -23.41 1.26 8.78
C LEU A 375 -24.28 1.34 10.04
N ALA A 376 -23.78 0.90 11.18
CA ALA A 376 -24.51 0.96 12.46
C ALA A 376 -24.48 2.37 13.07
N ASP A 377 -23.38 3.10 12.92
CA ASP A 377 -23.19 4.46 13.48
C ASP A 377 -23.97 5.53 12.70
N THR A 378 -24.22 5.29 11.43
CA THR A 378 -25.07 6.16 10.62
C THR A 378 -26.56 5.81 10.83
N HIS A 379 -27.47 6.75 10.64
CA HIS A 379 -28.93 6.57 10.75
C HIS A 379 -29.51 5.45 9.83
N TYR A 380 -28.65 4.75 9.10
CA TYR A 380 -28.99 3.54 8.35
C TYR A 380 -29.49 2.40 9.25
N ALA A 381 -29.10 2.39 10.53
CA ALA A 381 -29.55 1.39 11.50
C ALA A 381 -31.08 1.34 11.65
N THR A 382 -31.80 2.41 11.31
CA THR A 382 -33.27 2.45 11.34
C THR A 382 -33.92 1.82 10.10
N THR A 383 -33.17 1.64 9.01
CA THR A 383 -33.68 1.11 7.72
C THR A 383 -33.34 -0.37 7.53
N PHE A 384 -32.27 -0.86 8.17
CA PHE A 384 -31.83 -2.25 8.15
C PHE A 384 -31.81 -2.82 9.58
N ASN A 385 -32.65 -3.81 9.87
CA ASN A 385 -32.80 -4.38 11.21
C ASN A 385 -31.52 -4.98 11.82
N ASP A 386 -30.51 -5.31 11.02
CA ASP A 386 -29.17 -5.73 11.47
C ASP A 386 -28.15 -5.67 10.32
N PRO A 387 -27.30 -4.64 10.25
CA PRO A 387 -26.27 -4.53 9.22
C PRO A 387 -25.30 -5.71 9.18
N LYS A 388 -24.99 -6.33 10.34
CA LYS A 388 -24.07 -7.47 10.44
C LYS A 388 -24.64 -8.74 9.81
N GLN A 389 -25.93 -8.97 9.92
CA GLN A 389 -26.57 -10.12 9.26
C GLN A 389 -26.55 -10.02 7.73
N TRP A 390 -26.56 -8.81 7.19
CA TRP A 390 -26.47 -8.62 5.76
C TRP A 390 -25.07 -8.97 5.21
N ILE A 391 -24.02 -8.58 5.90
CA ILE A 391 -22.63 -8.87 5.53
C ILE A 391 -22.36 -10.38 5.57
N LEU A 392 -22.84 -11.10 6.57
CA LEU A 392 -22.70 -12.56 6.70
C LEU A 392 -23.40 -13.35 5.57
N ARG A 393 -24.44 -12.79 4.94
CA ARG A 393 -25.13 -13.45 3.80
C ARG A 393 -24.33 -13.42 2.50
N THR A 394 -23.35 -12.55 2.36
CA THR A 394 -22.44 -12.54 1.19
C THR A 394 -21.41 -13.68 1.24
N GLU A 395 -21.35 -14.44 2.35
CA GLU A 395 -20.39 -15.52 2.55
C GLU A 395 -20.91 -16.91 2.15
N THR A 396 -22.19 -17.08 1.82
CA THR A 396 -22.74 -18.36 1.35
C THR A 396 -22.61 -18.44 -0.18
N PRO A 397 -21.73 -19.31 -0.72
CA PRO A 397 -21.75 -19.61 -2.15
C PRO A 397 -23.07 -20.33 -2.48
N GLN A 398 -23.73 -19.88 -3.52
CA GLN A 398 -24.68 -20.72 -4.26
C GLN A 398 -23.93 -21.66 -5.18
#